data_06f7124735fc2bd4bf9d7b61b6b0de9b
#
_entry.id   06f7124735fc2bd4bf9d7b61b6b0de9b
#
_cell.length_a   1.000
_cell.length_b   1.000
_cell.length_c   1.000
_cell.angle_alpha   90.00
_cell.angle_beta   90.00
_cell.angle_gamma   90.00
#
_symmetry.space_group_name_H-M   'P 1'
#
loop_
_entity.id
_entity.type
_entity.pdbx_description
1 polymer ?
#
loop_
_entity_poly.entity_id
_entity_poly.type
_entity_poly.pdbx_seq_one_letter_code
_entity_poly.pdbx_strand_id
1 'polypeptide(L)'
;MKIALVSPYDYAYPGGVNNHIASLEEHFTRMGHEVKIIAPSSKPKKTQENGSAIVIGKPVPIHASGSVVRSPVSPMLLFSDRIRKILEQEKFDVVHIHEPLMPALAISVLHHAEGVLIVGTFHASRSNSFGYTIWKPLLKKWMAKLDGKIAVSKAAMEFINRYFPGDYVIIPNGIDLERFSDKAKPVEQYRDGKLNILFVGRLEKRKGFKYLLGAYERVKKQFPQCRLIVVSPPGGLCQKYEKLATKRNLKDVVFPGYVSFEDLPRYYNTADIFCSPATGWESFGMVLMEAMATGKPIVASDIPGYAGLISHGVEGLLVKPRDEKALASALMSLLRDKSMREKMGEKGKLKAKDYSWEMVAQKVMEYYQKLLQSRTGVVNKEIACACQGSSHPGAAY
;
A
#
# COMPACT_ATOMS: atom_id res chain seq x y z
N MET A 1 23.54 6.66 5.28
CA MET A 1 23.23 5.33 5.87
C MET A 1 23.15 4.31 4.77
N LYS A 2 23.44 3.06 5.08
CA LYS A 2 23.21 1.91 4.22
C LYS A 2 21.97 1.16 4.66
N ILE A 3 20.98 1.05 3.79
CA ILE A 3 19.62 0.61 4.14
C ILE A 3 19.25 -0.63 3.32
N ALA A 4 18.81 -1.70 3.99
CA ALA A 4 18.16 -2.83 3.33
C ALA A 4 16.63 -2.66 3.37
N LEU A 5 15.97 -2.64 2.21
CA LEU A 5 14.53 -2.72 2.08
C LEU A 5 14.14 -4.15 1.70
N VAL A 6 13.38 -4.83 2.57
CA VAL A 6 13.05 -6.25 2.37
C VAL A 6 11.60 -6.41 1.92
N SER A 7 11.39 -7.00 0.74
CA SER A 7 10.08 -7.41 0.25
C SER A 7 9.88 -8.91 0.41
N PRO A 8 8.76 -9.38 0.98
CA PRO A 8 8.43 -10.79 0.99
C PRO A 8 7.80 -11.26 -0.33
N TYR A 9 7.51 -10.36 -1.26
CA TYR A 9 6.76 -10.65 -2.48
C TYR A 9 7.63 -10.68 -3.73
N ASP A 10 7.16 -11.41 -4.77
CA ASP A 10 7.84 -11.49 -6.08
C ASP A 10 8.05 -10.10 -6.69
N TYR A 11 9.29 -9.65 -6.67
CA TYR A 11 9.66 -8.30 -7.10
C TYR A 11 9.63 -8.12 -8.64
N ALA A 12 9.49 -9.22 -9.39
CA ALA A 12 9.30 -9.16 -10.85
C ALA A 12 7.93 -8.64 -11.28
N TYR A 13 6.99 -8.51 -10.35
CA TYR A 13 5.62 -8.05 -10.63
C TYR A 13 5.26 -6.83 -9.78
N PRO A 14 4.61 -5.82 -10.39
CA PRO A 14 4.13 -4.66 -9.66
C PRO A 14 3.06 -5.06 -8.64
N GLY A 15 3.07 -4.41 -7.49
CA GLY A 15 2.11 -4.60 -6.42
C GLY A 15 2.26 -3.52 -5.37
N GLY A 16 1.22 -3.27 -4.56
CA GLY A 16 1.22 -2.14 -3.61
C GLY A 16 2.47 -2.07 -2.73
N VAL A 17 2.92 -3.21 -2.18
CA VAL A 17 4.12 -3.28 -1.34
C VAL A 17 5.40 -3.09 -2.15
N ASN A 18 5.52 -3.73 -3.31
CA ASN A 18 6.71 -3.59 -4.17
C ASN A 18 6.86 -2.16 -4.71
N ASN A 19 5.76 -1.53 -5.10
CA ASN A 19 5.77 -0.13 -5.54
C ASN A 19 6.17 0.80 -4.39
N HIS A 20 5.67 0.55 -3.18
CA HIS A 20 6.06 1.30 -1.98
C HIS A 20 7.58 1.19 -1.71
N ILE A 21 8.13 -0.02 -1.79
CA ILE A 21 9.56 -0.28 -1.61
C ILE A 21 10.39 0.43 -2.69
N ALA A 22 9.98 0.33 -3.96
CA ALA A 22 10.66 0.99 -5.06
C ALA A 22 10.69 2.52 -4.92
N SER A 23 9.56 3.10 -4.48
CA SER A 23 9.49 4.54 -4.24
C SER A 23 10.34 4.97 -3.05
N LEU A 24 10.40 4.19 -1.97
CA LEU A 24 11.31 4.48 -0.85
C LEU A 24 12.77 4.37 -1.27
N GLU A 25 13.14 3.34 -2.04
CA GLU A 25 14.49 3.16 -2.57
C GLU A 25 14.92 4.38 -3.38
N GLU A 26 14.07 4.81 -4.32
CA GLU A 26 14.34 5.99 -5.17
C GLU A 26 14.56 7.25 -4.33
N HIS A 27 13.67 7.52 -3.38
CA HIS A 27 13.75 8.76 -2.57
C HIS A 27 14.90 8.72 -1.57
N PHE A 28 15.17 7.59 -0.93
CA PHE A 28 16.33 7.47 -0.04
C PHE A 28 17.66 7.60 -0.81
N THR A 29 17.73 7.07 -2.03
CA THR A 29 18.90 7.25 -2.90
C THR A 29 19.09 8.71 -3.28
N ARG A 30 18.02 9.43 -3.61
CA ARG A 30 18.05 10.89 -3.84
C ARG A 30 18.48 11.69 -2.61
N MET A 31 18.17 11.19 -1.40
CA MET A 31 18.64 11.78 -0.13
C MET A 31 20.11 11.44 0.19
N GLY A 32 20.82 10.71 -0.68
CA GLY A 32 22.24 10.36 -0.51
C GLY A 32 22.48 9.10 0.34
N HIS A 33 21.49 8.21 0.46
CA HIS A 33 21.65 6.93 1.17
C HIS A 33 21.96 5.79 0.20
N GLU A 34 22.75 4.82 0.62
CA GLU A 34 22.94 3.57 -0.11
C GLU A 34 21.80 2.62 0.22
N VAL A 35 21.04 2.20 -0.81
CA VAL A 35 19.88 1.35 -0.62
C VAL A 35 20.03 0.05 -1.38
N LYS A 36 19.74 -1.08 -0.73
CA LYS A 36 19.64 -2.40 -1.36
C LYS A 36 18.27 -2.99 -1.10
N ILE A 37 17.69 -3.58 -2.14
CA ILE A 37 16.40 -4.28 -2.03
C ILE A 37 16.67 -5.77 -1.92
N ILE A 38 16.19 -6.42 -0.85
CA ILE A 38 16.26 -7.87 -0.69
C ILE A 38 14.88 -8.46 -0.96
N ALA A 39 14.73 -9.22 -2.04
CA ALA A 39 13.42 -9.72 -2.45
C ALA A 39 13.50 -11.04 -3.23
N PRO A 40 12.43 -11.86 -3.23
CA PRO A 40 12.32 -12.99 -4.16
C PRO A 40 11.97 -12.48 -5.57
N SER A 41 12.37 -13.22 -6.59
CA SER A 41 11.99 -12.91 -7.96
C SER A 41 11.83 -14.15 -8.82
N SER A 42 10.74 -14.19 -9.61
CA SER A 42 10.54 -15.17 -10.67
C SER A 42 11.31 -14.84 -11.95
N LYS A 43 11.86 -13.61 -12.06
CA LYS A 43 12.69 -13.11 -13.17
C LYS A 43 13.99 -12.50 -12.63
N PRO A 44 14.89 -13.31 -12.04
CA PRO A 44 16.03 -12.79 -11.27
C PRO A 44 16.97 -11.90 -12.11
N LYS A 45 17.28 -12.26 -13.35
CA LYS A 45 18.14 -11.47 -14.23
C LYS A 45 17.60 -10.05 -14.41
N LYS A 46 16.32 -9.92 -14.84
CA LYS A 46 15.68 -8.63 -15.05
C LYS A 46 15.58 -7.80 -13.75
N THR A 47 15.36 -8.44 -12.61
CA THR A 47 15.26 -7.75 -11.32
C THR A 47 16.62 -7.19 -10.87
N GLN A 48 17.74 -7.83 -11.27
CA GLN A 48 19.09 -7.41 -10.91
C GLN A 48 19.72 -6.39 -11.89
N GLU A 49 19.11 -6.17 -13.04
CA GLU A 49 19.63 -5.22 -14.06
C GLU A 49 19.80 -3.79 -13.49
N ASN A 50 18.96 -3.39 -12.54
CA ASN A 50 19.04 -2.06 -11.91
C ASN A 50 20.11 -1.97 -10.78
N GLY A 51 20.84 -3.04 -10.49
CA GLY A 51 21.98 -3.03 -9.55
C GLY A 51 21.65 -2.95 -8.06
N SER A 52 20.46 -2.50 -7.67
CA SER A 52 20.05 -2.32 -6.26
C SER A 52 19.40 -3.56 -5.63
N ALA A 53 19.00 -4.56 -6.42
CA ALA A 53 18.24 -5.71 -5.95
C ALA A 53 19.08 -6.98 -5.73
N ILE A 54 19.02 -7.51 -4.54
CA ILE A 54 19.57 -8.81 -4.12
C ILE A 54 18.43 -9.83 -4.16
N VAL A 55 18.46 -10.74 -5.12
CA VAL A 55 17.39 -11.73 -5.31
C VAL A 55 17.62 -12.96 -4.44
N ILE A 56 16.66 -13.27 -3.57
CA ILE A 56 16.68 -14.43 -2.67
C ILE A 56 15.34 -15.17 -2.70
N GLY A 57 15.41 -16.44 -3.05
CA GLY A 57 14.24 -17.32 -3.07
C GLY A 57 13.47 -17.28 -4.38
N LYS A 58 12.77 -18.38 -4.65
CA LYS A 58 11.87 -18.54 -5.79
C LYS A 58 10.43 -18.39 -5.32
N PRO A 59 9.69 -17.38 -5.78
CA PRO A 59 8.30 -17.17 -5.33
C PRO A 59 7.36 -18.17 -6.00
N VAL A 60 6.35 -18.59 -5.23
CA VAL A 60 5.22 -19.41 -5.69
C VAL A 60 3.90 -18.68 -5.45
N PRO A 61 2.87 -18.90 -6.25
CA PRO A 61 1.57 -18.28 -6.03
C PRO A 61 0.90 -18.84 -4.77
N ILE A 62 0.41 -17.95 -3.91
CA ILE A 62 -0.33 -18.27 -2.69
C ILE A 62 -1.68 -17.57 -2.76
N HIS A 63 -2.76 -18.31 -2.58
CA HIS A 63 -4.10 -17.73 -2.50
C HIS A 63 -4.34 -17.19 -1.09
N ALA A 64 -4.44 -15.88 -0.98
CA ALA A 64 -4.66 -15.20 0.29
C ALA A 64 -5.76 -14.15 0.17
N SER A 65 -6.81 -14.28 0.98
CA SER A 65 -7.89 -13.27 1.12
C SER A 65 -8.55 -12.83 -0.18
N GLY A 66 -8.78 -13.78 -1.10
CA GLY A 66 -9.41 -13.49 -2.40
C GLY A 66 -8.48 -12.87 -3.43
N SER A 67 -7.19 -12.79 -3.13
CA SER A 67 -6.11 -12.38 -4.03
C SER A 67 -5.06 -13.48 -4.16
N VAL A 68 -4.29 -13.44 -5.24
CA VAL A 68 -3.09 -14.26 -5.40
C VAL A 68 -1.88 -13.37 -5.12
N VAL A 69 -1.10 -13.73 -4.10
CA VAL A 69 0.22 -13.15 -3.84
C VAL A 69 1.30 -14.17 -4.22
N ARG A 70 2.47 -13.70 -4.62
CA ARG A 70 3.61 -14.57 -4.94
C ARG A 70 4.70 -14.34 -3.89
N SER A 71 5.02 -15.38 -3.12
CA SER A 71 6.02 -15.32 -2.06
C SER A 71 6.75 -16.65 -1.95
N PRO A 72 8.02 -16.69 -1.52
CA PRO A 72 8.68 -17.95 -1.23
C PRO A 72 8.04 -18.59 -0.01
N VAL A 73 7.94 -19.93 -0.03
CA VAL A 73 7.37 -20.73 1.08
C VAL A 73 8.34 -21.76 1.62
N SER A 74 9.59 -21.78 1.11
CA SER A 74 10.57 -22.79 1.51
C SER A 74 11.03 -22.61 2.95
N PRO A 75 10.83 -23.58 3.85
CA PRO A 75 11.38 -23.56 5.20
C PRO A 75 12.91 -23.48 5.23
N MET A 76 13.59 -23.95 4.18
CA MET A 76 15.06 -23.90 4.06
C MET A 76 15.59 -22.45 4.03
N LEU A 77 14.75 -21.48 3.62
CA LEU A 77 15.14 -20.07 3.69
C LEU A 77 15.30 -19.57 5.12
N LEU A 78 14.62 -20.17 6.11
CA LEU A 78 14.73 -19.77 7.52
C LEU A 78 16.17 -19.96 8.07
N PHE A 79 16.90 -20.95 7.54
CA PHE A 79 18.26 -21.27 7.95
C PHE A 79 19.29 -20.99 6.84
N SER A 80 19.00 -20.02 5.98
CA SER A 80 19.84 -19.75 4.81
C SER A 80 21.12 -19.01 5.20
N ASP A 81 22.25 -19.68 5.19
CA ASP A 81 23.58 -19.06 5.31
C ASP A 81 23.81 -17.91 4.32
N ARG A 82 23.12 -17.95 3.18
CA ARG A 82 23.22 -16.89 2.18
C ARG A 82 22.69 -15.57 2.70
N ILE A 83 21.56 -15.58 3.46
CA ILE A 83 21.00 -14.35 4.06
C ILE A 83 21.95 -13.81 5.12
N ARG A 84 22.46 -14.69 5.99
CA ARG A 84 23.44 -14.32 6.99
C ARG A 84 24.68 -13.66 6.36
N LYS A 85 25.29 -14.31 5.35
CA LYS A 85 26.45 -13.76 4.63
C LYS A 85 26.19 -12.40 4.01
N ILE A 86 25.00 -12.19 3.40
CA ILE A 86 24.63 -10.89 2.82
C ILE A 86 24.56 -9.82 3.93
N LEU A 87 23.90 -10.08 5.06
CA LEU A 87 23.81 -9.12 6.14
C LEU A 87 25.19 -8.79 6.75
N GLU A 88 26.06 -9.78 6.91
CA GLU A 88 27.42 -9.61 7.41
C GLU A 88 28.34 -8.83 6.43
N GLN A 89 28.22 -9.10 5.12
CA GLN A 89 29.02 -8.45 4.09
C GLN A 89 28.59 -7.01 3.81
N GLU A 90 27.30 -6.79 3.73
CA GLU A 90 26.74 -5.47 3.40
C GLU A 90 26.78 -4.48 4.56
N LYS A 91 26.79 -4.94 5.81
CA LYS A 91 26.89 -4.11 7.03
C LYS A 91 25.88 -2.95 7.03
N PHE A 92 24.60 -3.30 6.91
CA PHE A 92 23.53 -2.31 6.91
C PHE A 92 23.42 -1.56 8.24
N ASP A 93 23.12 -0.26 8.18
CA ASP A 93 22.73 0.54 9.34
C ASP A 93 21.29 0.25 9.74
N VAL A 94 20.43 0.02 8.74
CA VAL A 94 18.99 -0.24 8.91
C VAL A 94 18.55 -1.40 8.02
N VAL A 95 17.77 -2.32 8.59
CA VAL A 95 17.04 -3.37 7.88
C VAL A 95 15.55 -3.12 8.05
N HIS A 96 14.92 -2.64 6.98
CA HIS A 96 13.48 -2.33 6.98
C HIS A 96 12.69 -3.42 6.24
N ILE A 97 11.87 -4.14 6.98
CA ILE A 97 11.14 -5.32 6.48
C ILE A 97 9.67 -4.97 6.28
N HIS A 98 9.18 -5.08 5.06
CA HIS A 98 7.77 -4.92 4.76
C HIS A 98 7.05 -6.26 4.99
N GLU A 99 5.91 -6.22 5.69
CA GLU A 99 5.19 -7.42 6.16
C GLU A 99 6.11 -8.39 6.92
N PRO A 100 6.72 -7.97 8.05
CA PRO A 100 7.83 -8.69 8.69
C PRO A 100 7.46 -10.07 9.21
N LEU A 101 6.17 -10.37 9.38
CA LEU A 101 5.68 -11.70 9.82
C LEU A 101 5.31 -12.63 8.66
N MET A 102 5.56 -12.22 7.40
CA MET A 102 5.41 -13.14 6.28
C MET A 102 6.47 -14.25 6.36
N PRO A 103 6.05 -15.52 6.17
CA PRO A 103 6.96 -16.66 6.29
C PRO A 103 8.10 -16.61 5.27
N ALA A 104 9.10 -17.43 5.51
CA ALA A 104 10.31 -17.60 4.73
C ALA A 104 11.24 -16.38 4.74
N LEU A 105 11.27 -15.51 3.72
CA LEU A 105 12.30 -14.47 3.60
C LEU A 105 12.27 -13.46 4.75
N ALA A 106 11.12 -12.89 5.09
CA ALA A 106 11.03 -11.87 6.14
C ALA A 106 11.47 -12.42 7.51
N ILE A 107 10.98 -13.60 7.86
CA ILE A 107 11.35 -14.28 9.10
C ILE A 107 12.85 -14.66 9.10
N SER A 108 13.39 -15.09 7.95
CA SER A 108 14.81 -15.43 7.86
C SER A 108 15.70 -14.20 8.03
N VAL A 109 15.32 -13.06 7.45
CA VAL A 109 16.05 -11.80 7.68
C VAL A 109 15.97 -11.41 9.14
N LEU A 110 14.79 -11.48 9.80
CA LEU A 110 14.65 -11.25 11.23
C LEU A 110 15.49 -12.22 12.10
N HIS A 111 15.66 -13.46 11.62
CA HIS A 111 16.48 -14.45 12.33
C HIS A 111 17.95 -14.04 12.38
N HIS A 112 18.50 -13.63 11.25
CA HIS A 112 19.92 -13.38 11.07
C HIS A 112 20.33 -11.90 11.28
N ALA A 113 19.39 -10.96 11.33
CA ALA A 113 19.69 -9.56 11.57
C ALA A 113 20.04 -9.34 13.05
N GLU A 114 21.32 -9.02 13.31
CA GLU A 114 21.86 -8.74 14.65
C GLU A 114 22.69 -7.46 14.61
N GLY A 115 22.65 -6.68 15.67
CA GLY A 115 23.43 -5.45 15.81
C GLY A 115 22.99 -4.28 14.93
N VAL A 116 21.98 -4.45 14.09
CA VAL A 116 21.43 -3.48 13.15
C VAL A 116 20.08 -2.95 13.61
N LEU A 117 19.69 -1.74 13.21
CA LEU A 117 18.33 -1.25 13.46
C LEU A 117 17.32 -2.01 12.60
N ILE A 118 16.31 -2.64 13.21
CA ILE A 118 15.30 -3.43 12.53
C ILE A 118 13.95 -2.73 12.60
N VAL A 119 13.40 -2.35 11.44
CA VAL A 119 12.09 -1.72 11.34
C VAL A 119 11.14 -2.60 10.55
N GLY A 120 9.89 -2.70 11.00
CA GLY A 120 8.85 -3.46 10.32
C GLY A 120 7.70 -2.58 9.86
N THR A 121 7.31 -2.64 8.57
CA THR A 121 6.10 -1.97 8.06
C THR A 121 4.99 -2.96 7.75
N PHE A 122 3.80 -2.69 8.29
CA PHE A 122 2.58 -3.49 8.13
C PHE A 122 1.62 -2.81 7.16
N HIS A 123 1.30 -3.50 6.07
CA HIS A 123 0.44 -3.00 4.99
C HIS A 123 -0.96 -3.59 5.00
N ALA A 124 -1.15 -4.76 5.62
CA ALA A 124 -2.41 -5.48 5.58
C ALA A 124 -3.45 -4.91 6.55
N SER A 125 -4.72 -4.89 6.11
CA SER A 125 -5.88 -4.72 6.99
C SER A 125 -6.91 -5.79 6.63
N ARG A 126 -7.35 -6.55 7.63
CA ARG A 126 -8.32 -7.64 7.49
C ARG A 126 -9.22 -7.71 8.71
N SER A 127 -10.36 -8.40 8.58
CA SER A 127 -11.22 -8.66 9.74
C SER A 127 -10.52 -9.61 10.74
N ASN A 128 -9.94 -10.70 10.26
CA ASN A 128 -9.25 -11.70 11.06
C ASN A 128 -8.08 -12.33 10.29
N SER A 129 -7.12 -12.90 11.03
CA SER A 129 -6.03 -13.70 10.50
C SER A 129 -5.88 -14.98 11.29
N PHE A 130 -6.29 -16.10 10.70
CA PHE A 130 -6.11 -17.43 11.28
C PHE A 130 -4.62 -17.75 11.54
N GLY A 131 -3.75 -17.37 10.59
CA GLY A 131 -2.31 -17.55 10.77
C GLY A 131 -1.76 -16.81 11.98
N TYR A 132 -2.16 -15.54 12.20
CA TYR A 132 -1.74 -14.80 13.39
C TYR A 132 -2.29 -15.40 14.68
N THR A 133 -3.51 -15.93 14.67
CA THR A 133 -4.10 -16.57 15.86
C THR A 133 -3.32 -17.81 16.26
N ILE A 134 -3.08 -18.74 15.33
CA ILE A 134 -2.41 -20.01 15.61
C ILE A 134 -0.93 -19.83 15.94
N TRP A 135 -0.23 -19.04 15.12
CA TRP A 135 1.22 -18.88 15.25
C TRP A 135 1.62 -17.74 16.20
N LYS A 136 0.68 -17.15 16.94
CA LYS A 136 0.92 -16.01 17.84
C LYS A 136 2.10 -16.20 18.80
N PRO A 137 2.27 -17.34 19.49
CA PRO A 137 3.41 -17.51 20.42
C PRO A 137 4.75 -17.44 19.70
N LEU A 138 4.87 -18.06 18.54
CA LEU A 138 6.08 -18.04 17.73
C LEU A 138 6.33 -16.63 17.14
N LEU A 139 5.29 -16.02 16.58
CA LEU A 139 5.39 -14.72 15.94
C LEU A 139 5.70 -13.59 16.93
N LYS A 140 5.29 -13.70 18.20
CA LYS A 140 5.70 -12.76 19.25
C LYS A 140 7.23 -12.64 19.38
N LYS A 141 7.95 -13.75 19.24
CA LYS A 141 9.41 -13.80 19.28
C LYS A 141 10.04 -12.94 18.18
N TRP A 142 9.45 -12.98 16.98
CA TRP A 142 9.89 -12.17 15.84
C TRP A 142 9.47 -10.71 15.96
N MET A 143 8.28 -10.45 16.48
CA MET A 143 7.82 -9.08 16.78
C MET A 143 8.72 -8.37 17.79
N ALA A 144 9.27 -9.11 18.77
CA ALA A 144 10.17 -8.56 19.78
C ALA A 144 11.54 -8.13 19.21
N LYS A 145 11.93 -8.63 18.03
CA LYS A 145 13.16 -8.21 17.35
C LYS A 145 13.03 -6.87 16.62
N LEU A 146 11.81 -6.37 16.43
CA LEU A 146 11.60 -5.09 15.76
C LEU A 146 11.83 -3.94 16.72
N ASP A 147 12.83 -3.11 16.45
CA ASP A 147 13.09 -1.86 17.17
C ASP A 147 12.01 -0.81 16.86
N GLY A 148 11.51 -0.81 15.63
CA GLY A 148 10.46 0.10 15.17
C GLY A 148 9.34 -0.61 14.41
N LYS A 149 8.11 -0.12 14.60
CA LYS A 149 6.91 -0.67 13.96
C LYS A 149 6.13 0.44 13.29
N ILE A 150 5.97 0.33 11.97
CA ILE A 150 5.21 1.25 11.14
C ILE A 150 3.94 0.55 10.66
N ALA A 151 2.82 1.25 10.69
CA ALA A 151 1.60 0.83 10.00
C ALA A 151 1.22 1.88 8.95
N VAL A 152 0.81 1.44 7.75
CA VAL A 152 0.49 2.37 6.66
C VAL A 152 -0.85 3.10 6.84
N SER A 153 -1.64 2.75 7.85
CA SER A 153 -2.90 3.39 8.17
C SER A 153 -3.39 2.99 9.56
N LYS A 154 -4.37 3.73 10.07
CA LYS A 154 -5.09 3.35 11.30
C LYS A 154 -5.71 1.96 11.18
N ALA A 155 -6.30 1.64 10.03
CA ALA A 155 -6.91 0.32 9.79
C ALA A 155 -5.86 -0.82 9.80
N ALA A 156 -4.65 -0.60 9.26
CA ALA A 156 -3.56 -1.56 9.32
C ALA A 156 -3.01 -1.68 10.76
N MET A 157 -2.87 -0.54 11.46
CA MET A 157 -2.44 -0.52 12.86
C MET A 157 -3.42 -1.28 13.75
N GLU A 158 -4.71 -1.00 13.68
CA GLU A 158 -5.74 -1.68 14.48
C GLU A 158 -5.79 -3.19 14.19
N PHE A 159 -5.56 -3.59 12.94
CA PHE A 159 -5.49 -4.99 12.58
C PHE A 159 -4.31 -5.71 13.25
N ILE A 160 -3.08 -5.20 13.11
CA ILE A 160 -1.90 -5.85 13.66
C ILE A 160 -1.86 -5.76 15.18
N ASN A 161 -2.27 -4.62 15.76
CA ASN A 161 -2.28 -4.38 17.20
C ASN A 161 -3.22 -5.33 17.96
N ARG A 162 -4.29 -5.83 17.32
CA ARG A 162 -5.19 -6.85 17.88
C ARG A 162 -4.47 -8.15 18.23
N TYR A 163 -3.46 -8.53 17.44
CA TYR A 163 -2.69 -9.77 17.63
C TYR A 163 -1.40 -9.53 18.41
N PHE A 164 -0.76 -8.41 18.17
CA PHE A 164 0.54 -8.03 18.72
C PHE A 164 0.47 -6.60 19.25
N PRO A 165 -0.09 -6.40 20.46
CA PRO A 165 -0.14 -5.09 21.10
C PRO A 165 1.25 -4.46 21.22
N GLY A 166 1.34 -3.14 21.01
CA GLY A 166 2.58 -2.38 21.11
C GLY A 166 2.47 -1.01 20.45
N ASP A 167 3.57 -0.29 20.45
CA ASP A 167 3.65 1.05 19.87
C ASP A 167 3.90 0.96 18.37
N TYR A 168 2.99 1.55 17.60
CA TYR A 168 3.05 1.64 16.14
C TYR A 168 2.99 3.10 15.73
N VAL A 169 3.89 3.49 14.83
CA VAL A 169 3.83 4.80 14.18
C VAL A 169 3.06 4.66 12.87
N ILE A 170 2.10 5.56 12.62
CA ILE A 170 1.39 5.58 11.35
C ILE A 170 2.18 6.44 10.37
N ILE A 171 2.78 5.81 9.36
CA ILE A 171 3.39 6.47 8.21
C ILE A 171 2.68 5.95 6.96
N PRO A 172 1.92 6.80 6.26
CA PRO A 172 1.06 6.37 5.16
C PRO A 172 1.86 5.96 3.92
N ASN A 173 1.17 5.34 2.96
CA ASN A 173 1.73 5.19 1.62
C ASN A 173 1.84 6.55 0.93
N GLY A 174 2.86 6.70 0.08
CA GLY A 174 3.04 7.88 -0.74
C GLY A 174 2.33 7.80 -2.09
N ILE A 175 2.21 8.96 -2.73
CA ILE A 175 1.73 9.12 -4.11
C ILE A 175 2.74 9.90 -4.93
N ASP A 176 2.93 9.51 -6.17
CA ASP A 176 3.73 10.24 -7.16
C ASP A 176 2.86 11.37 -7.75
N LEU A 177 3.06 12.60 -7.24
CA LEU A 177 2.30 13.78 -7.64
C LEU A 177 2.66 14.30 -9.04
N GLU A 178 3.86 14.03 -9.52
CA GLU A 178 4.26 14.42 -10.88
C GLU A 178 3.51 13.56 -11.90
N ARG A 179 3.48 12.28 -11.65
CA ARG A 179 2.81 11.30 -12.48
C ARG A 179 1.29 11.43 -12.45
N PHE A 180 0.69 11.48 -11.24
CA PHE A 180 -0.75 11.68 -11.06
C PHE A 180 -1.08 13.18 -10.97
N SER A 181 -0.74 13.91 -12.02
CA SER A 181 -1.02 15.33 -12.17
C SER A 181 -2.02 15.57 -13.29
N ASP A 182 -2.53 16.79 -13.39
CA ASP A 182 -3.38 17.26 -14.48
C ASP A 182 -2.63 17.42 -15.81
N LYS A 183 -1.31 17.22 -15.84
CA LYS A 183 -0.47 17.29 -17.06
C LYS A 183 -0.71 16.12 -18.02
N ALA A 184 -1.12 14.96 -17.52
CA ALA A 184 -1.42 13.80 -18.36
C ALA A 184 -2.68 14.06 -19.20
N LYS A 185 -2.54 14.07 -20.53
CA LYS A 185 -3.68 14.34 -21.44
C LYS A 185 -4.76 13.28 -21.27
N PRO A 186 -6.04 13.68 -21.12
CA PRO A 186 -7.17 12.75 -21.10
C PRO A 186 -7.20 11.82 -22.32
N VAL A 187 -7.90 10.71 -22.19
CA VAL A 187 -8.11 9.76 -23.30
C VAL A 187 -9.13 10.35 -24.29
N GLU A 188 -8.67 10.71 -25.48
CA GLU A 188 -9.43 11.52 -26.45
C GLU A 188 -10.78 10.92 -26.84
N GLN A 189 -10.84 9.61 -27.05
CA GLN A 189 -12.08 8.91 -27.41
C GLN A 189 -13.23 9.02 -26.39
N TYR A 190 -12.95 9.49 -25.16
CA TYR A 190 -13.95 9.69 -24.12
C TYR A 190 -14.26 11.17 -23.84
N ARG A 191 -13.78 12.08 -24.69
CA ARG A 191 -14.06 13.52 -24.64
C ARG A 191 -15.23 13.91 -25.57
N ASP A 192 -16.28 13.11 -25.55
CA ASP A 192 -17.48 13.24 -26.41
C ASP A 192 -18.66 13.94 -25.71
N GLY A 193 -18.41 14.64 -24.62
CA GLY A 193 -19.43 15.38 -23.86
C GLY A 193 -20.17 14.54 -22.80
N LYS A 194 -19.92 13.23 -22.71
CA LYS A 194 -20.46 12.39 -21.64
C LYS A 194 -19.67 12.57 -20.36
N LEU A 195 -20.36 12.56 -19.22
CA LEU A 195 -19.72 12.52 -17.91
C LEU A 195 -19.19 11.11 -17.62
N ASN A 196 -17.93 11.02 -17.26
CA ASN A 196 -17.21 9.76 -17.08
C ASN A 196 -17.08 9.40 -15.59
N ILE A 197 -17.65 8.26 -15.21
CA ILE A 197 -17.42 7.62 -13.90
C ILE A 197 -16.31 6.61 -14.08
N LEU A 198 -15.23 6.71 -13.30
CA LEU A 198 -14.07 5.81 -13.39
C LEU A 198 -14.04 4.85 -12.22
N PHE A 199 -13.82 3.58 -12.52
CA PHE A 199 -13.40 2.55 -11.57
C PHE A 199 -12.01 2.04 -11.97
N VAL A 200 -11.08 1.95 -11.01
CA VAL A 200 -9.76 1.35 -11.20
C VAL A 200 -9.53 0.26 -10.18
N GLY A 201 -9.16 -0.93 -10.63
CA GLY A 201 -8.78 -2.03 -9.75
C GLY A 201 -9.14 -3.40 -10.27
N ARG A 202 -8.63 -4.44 -9.60
CA ARG A 202 -8.99 -5.82 -9.89
C ARG A 202 -10.45 -6.09 -9.55
N LEU A 203 -11.17 -6.81 -10.40
CA LEU A 203 -12.60 -7.08 -10.25
C LEU A 203 -12.90 -8.18 -9.20
N GLU A 204 -12.08 -8.28 -8.15
CA GLU A 204 -12.28 -9.18 -7.02
C GLU A 204 -13.57 -8.84 -6.26
N LYS A 205 -14.20 -9.84 -5.62
CA LYS A 205 -15.46 -9.65 -4.88
C LYS A 205 -15.39 -8.51 -3.85
N ARG A 206 -14.24 -8.38 -3.16
CA ARG A 206 -14.03 -7.34 -2.15
C ARG A 206 -13.99 -5.91 -2.72
N LYS A 207 -13.62 -5.73 -4.00
CA LYS A 207 -13.62 -4.42 -4.67
C LYS A 207 -15.03 -3.92 -5.01
N GLY A 208 -16.04 -4.75 -4.85
CA GLY A 208 -17.44 -4.34 -4.87
C GLY A 208 -18.00 -3.90 -6.23
N PHE A 209 -17.31 -4.15 -7.33
CA PHE A 209 -17.71 -3.70 -8.66
C PHE A 209 -19.15 -4.10 -9.04
N LYS A 210 -19.64 -5.25 -8.55
CA LYS A 210 -21.02 -5.67 -8.77
C LYS A 210 -22.04 -4.63 -8.26
N TYR A 211 -21.74 -3.95 -7.14
CA TYR A 211 -22.61 -2.90 -6.56
C TYR A 211 -22.54 -1.62 -7.36
N LEU A 212 -21.35 -1.30 -7.92
CA LEU A 212 -21.24 -0.17 -8.84
C LEU A 212 -22.05 -0.42 -10.13
N LEU A 213 -22.00 -1.62 -10.66
CA LEU A 213 -22.78 -1.97 -11.85
C LEU A 213 -24.29 -1.86 -11.60
N GLY A 214 -24.79 -2.29 -10.44
CA GLY A 214 -26.19 -2.11 -10.04
C GLY A 214 -26.56 -0.66 -9.76
N ALA A 215 -25.66 0.11 -9.17
CA ALA A 215 -25.84 1.55 -8.99
C ALA A 215 -25.84 2.30 -10.35
N TYR A 216 -24.92 1.95 -11.25
CA TYR A 216 -24.83 2.55 -12.58
C TYR A 216 -26.11 2.31 -13.42
N GLU A 217 -26.73 1.15 -13.30
CA GLU A 217 -28.03 0.89 -13.95
C GLU A 217 -29.11 1.91 -13.54
N ARG A 218 -29.13 2.30 -12.25
CA ARG A 218 -30.03 3.34 -11.73
C ARG A 218 -29.64 4.73 -12.21
N VAL A 219 -28.33 5.03 -12.18
CA VAL A 219 -27.76 6.30 -12.66
C VAL A 219 -28.08 6.49 -14.14
N LYS A 220 -27.88 5.47 -14.97
CA LYS A 220 -28.07 5.54 -16.43
C LYS A 220 -29.50 5.88 -16.85
N LYS A 221 -30.50 5.49 -16.06
CA LYS A 221 -31.90 5.85 -16.28
C LYS A 221 -32.16 7.34 -16.15
N GLN A 222 -31.47 8.03 -15.23
CA GLN A 222 -31.64 9.47 -14.99
C GLN A 222 -30.62 10.34 -15.72
N PHE A 223 -29.44 9.78 -16.02
CA PHE A 223 -28.33 10.43 -16.70
C PHE A 223 -27.91 9.61 -17.92
N PRO A 224 -28.68 9.66 -19.02
CA PRO A 224 -28.34 8.94 -20.25
C PRO A 224 -26.97 9.33 -20.82
N GLN A 225 -26.53 10.57 -20.57
CA GLN A 225 -25.25 11.11 -21.02
C GLN A 225 -24.13 10.89 -19.96
N CYS A 226 -24.06 9.69 -19.38
CA CYS A 226 -22.93 9.30 -18.55
C CYS A 226 -22.32 7.97 -19.05
N ARG A 227 -21.05 7.75 -18.71
CA ARG A 227 -20.27 6.55 -19.04
C ARG A 227 -19.61 6.00 -17.81
N LEU A 228 -19.53 4.68 -17.72
CA LEU A 228 -18.72 3.97 -16.72
C LEU A 228 -17.49 3.38 -17.41
N ILE A 229 -16.30 3.87 -17.06
CA ILE A 229 -15.00 3.37 -17.52
C ILE A 229 -14.43 2.44 -16.44
N VAL A 230 -14.09 1.20 -16.82
CA VAL A 230 -13.66 0.14 -15.91
C VAL A 230 -12.24 -0.27 -16.24
N VAL A 231 -11.27 0.33 -15.59
CA VAL A 231 -9.86 -0.03 -15.73
C VAL A 231 -9.54 -1.20 -14.78
N SER A 232 -9.34 -2.36 -15.37
CA SER A 232 -9.04 -3.60 -14.63
C SER A 232 -8.07 -4.45 -15.44
N PRO A 233 -7.15 -5.19 -14.79
CA PRO A 233 -6.38 -6.20 -15.49
C PRO A 233 -7.28 -7.18 -16.24
N PRO A 234 -6.92 -7.60 -17.46
CA PRO A 234 -7.69 -8.57 -18.22
C PRO A 234 -7.77 -9.92 -17.50
N GLY A 235 -8.89 -10.64 -17.70
CA GLY A 235 -9.11 -11.96 -17.10
C GLY A 235 -10.57 -12.36 -17.02
N GLY A 236 -10.84 -13.56 -16.52
CA GLY A 236 -12.17 -14.16 -16.51
C GLY A 236 -13.24 -13.35 -15.76
N LEU A 237 -12.86 -12.61 -14.72
CA LEU A 237 -13.79 -11.73 -14.01
C LEU A 237 -14.16 -10.50 -14.84
N CYS A 238 -13.23 -9.93 -15.61
CA CYS A 238 -13.51 -8.85 -16.54
C CYS A 238 -14.55 -9.30 -17.58
N GLN A 239 -14.28 -10.41 -18.28
CA GLN A 239 -15.20 -11.00 -19.26
C GLN A 239 -16.58 -11.32 -18.67
N LYS A 240 -16.62 -11.80 -17.42
CA LYS A 240 -17.87 -12.06 -16.71
C LYS A 240 -18.73 -10.80 -16.55
N TYR A 241 -18.10 -9.68 -16.15
CA TYR A 241 -18.80 -8.41 -15.94
C TYR A 241 -19.15 -7.72 -17.27
N GLU A 242 -18.34 -7.87 -18.30
CA GLU A 242 -18.69 -7.45 -19.67
C GLU A 242 -19.96 -8.15 -20.16
N LYS A 243 -19.99 -9.48 -20.07
CA LYS A 243 -21.19 -10.28 -20.40
C LYS A 243 -22.41 -9.89 -19.57
N LEU A 244 -22.20 -9.57 -18.28
CA LEU A 244 -23.29 -9.15 -17.40
C LEU A 244 -23.83 -7.76 -17.79
N ALA A 245 -22.97 -6.82 -18.13
CA ALA A 245 -23.35 -5.50 -18.60
C ALA A 245 -24.15 -5.61 -19.92
N THR A 246 -23.69 -6.42 -20.87
CA THR A 246 -24.39 -6.70 -22.13
C THR A 246 -25.76 -7.36 -21.88
N LYS A 247 -25.82 -8.40 -21.02
CA LYS A 247 -27.07 -9.09 -20.68
C LYS A 247 -28.12 -8.15 -20.07
N ARG A 248 -27.67 -7.14 -19.29
CA ARG A 248 -28.54 -6.13 -18.68
C ARG A 248 -28.81 -4.93 -19.61
N ASN A 249 -28.34 -4.97 -20.85
CA ASN A 249 -28.45 -3.87 -21.83
C ASN A 249 -27.95 -2.53 -21.26
N LEU A 250 -26.87 -2.57 -20.46
CA LEU A 250 -26.25 -1.37 -19.89
C LEU A 250 -25.34 -0.71 -20.93
N LYS A 251 -25.82 0.39 -21.49
CA LYS A 251 -25.07 1.18 -22.47
C LYS A 251 -23.95 1.96 -21.79
N ASP A 252 -22.87 2.24 -22.53
CA ASP A 252 -21.73 3.06 -22.11
C ASP A 252 -20.99 2.51 -20.87
N VAL A 253 -20.98 1.20 -20.65
CA VAL A 253 -20.01 0.54 -19.77
C VAL A 253 -18.84 0.09 -20.62
N VAL A 254 -17.67 0.67 -20.38
CA VAL A 254 -16.48 0.48 -21.22
C VAL A 254 -15.38 -0.21 -20.42
N PHE A 255 -14.83 -1.26 -20.98
CA PHE A 255 -13.66 -1.96 -20.48
C PHE A 255 -12.52 -1.75 -21.48
N PRO A 256 -11.60 -0.81 -21.24
CA PRO A 256 -10.55 -0.47 -22.22
C PRO A 256 -9.49 -1.57 -22.39
N GLY A 257 -9.60 -2.66 -21.67
CA GLY A 257 -8.61 -3.74 -21.68
C GLY A 257 -7.39 -3.43 -20.79
N TYR A 258 -6.21 -3.84 -21.27
CA TYR A 258 -4.97 -3.56 -20.55
C TYR A 258 -4.62 -2.07 -20.64
N VAL A 259 -4.49 -1.45 -19.50
CA VAL A 259 -3.98 -0.08 -19.35
C VAL A 259 -2.62 -0.16 -18.70
N SER A 260 -1.61 0.41 -19.33
CA SER A 260 -0.25 0.45 -18.77
C SER A 260 -0.19 1.31 -17.51
N PHE A 261 0.86 1.12 -16.72
CA PHE A 261 1.06 1.95 -15.55
C PHE A 261 1.27 3.41 -15.94
N GLU A 262 1.92 3.66 -17.07
CA GLU A 262 2.20 4.99 -17.65
C GLU A 262 0.94 5.69 -18.16
N ASP A 263 -0.02 4.94 -18.72
CA ASP A 263 -1.26 5.48 -19.25
C ASP A 263 -2.35 5.70 -18.20
N LEU A 264 -2.21 5.10 -17.02
CA LEU A 264 -3.23 5.13 -15.97
C LEU A 264 -3.64 6.57 -15.56
N PRO A 265 -2.73 7.54 -15.41
CA PRO A 265 -3.09 8.93 -15.08
C PRO A 265 -4.02 9.58 -16.12
N ARG A 266 -3.94 9.19 -17.39
CA ARG A 266 -4.82 9.69 -18.47
C ARG A 266 -6.27 9.32 -18.21
N TYR A 267 -6.53 8.12 -17.69
CA TYR A 267 -7.89 7.67 -17.34
C TYR A 267 -8.44 8.42 -16.13
N TYR A 268 -7.60 8.69 -15.12
CA TYR A 268 -8.02 9.56 -14.03
C TYR A 268 -8.36 10.96 -14.54
N ASN A 269 -7.53 11.55 -15.40
CA ASN A 269 -7.80 12.87 -15.96
C ASN A 269 -9.03 12.91 -16.89
N THR A 270 -9.41 11.79 -17.50
CA THR A 270 -10.64 11.64 -18.27
C THR A 270 -11.90 11.61 -17.38
N ALA A 271 -11.76 11.18 -16.13
CA ALA A 271 -12.89 11.01 -15.22
C ALA A 271 -13.45 12.34 -14.73
N ASP A 272 -14.76 12.43 -14.59
CA ASP A 272 -15.47 13.47 -13.86
C ASP A 272 -15.71 13.06 -12.39
N ILE A 273 -15.85 11.74 -12.13
CA ILE A 273 -16.06 11.15 -10.80
C ILE A 273 -15.24 9.86 -10.72
N PHE A 274 -14.50 9.69 -9.63
CA PHE A 274 -13.88 8.41 -9.31
C PHE A 274 -14.77 7.61 -8.34
N CYS A 275 -14.94 6.31 -8.58
CA CYS A 275 -15.78 5.46 -7.74
C CYS A 275 -15.06 4.20 -7.26
N SER A 276 -15.00 3.98 -5.95
CA SER A 276 -14.42 2.78 -5.33
C SER A 276 -15.36 2.15 -4.28
N PRO A 277 -16.24 1.23 -4.70
CA PRO A 277 -17.30 0.67 -3.86
C PRO A 277 -16.84 -0.59 -3.09
N ALA A 278 -15.62 -0.63 -2.59
CA ALA A 278 -15.06 -1.78 -1.91
C ALA A 278 -15.93 -2.21 -0.71
N THR A 279 -15.99 -3.52 -0.47
CA THR A 279 -16.85 -4.08 0.60
C THR A 279 -16.12 -4.29 1.92
N GLY A 280 -14.80 -4.01 1.94
CA GLY A 280 -13.91 -4.18 3.09
C GLY A 280 -12.50 -4.60 2.68
N TRP A 281 -11.63 -4.79 3.67
CA TRP A 281 -10.25 -5.28 3.53
C TRP A 281 -9.34 -4.39 2.65
N GLU A 282 -9.62 -3.11 2.65
CA GLU A 282 -8.71 -2.08 2.15
C GLU A 282 -7.96 -1.47 3.34
N SER A 283 -6.66 -1.46 3.26
CA SER A 283 -5.84 -0.90 4.34
C SER A 283 -5.67 0.62 4.22
N PHE A 284 -5.54 1.14 3.00
CA PHE A 284 -5.27 2.56 2.76
C PHE A 284 -6.09 3.14 1.61
N GLY A 285 -6.08 2.49 0.43
CA GLY A 285 -6.82 2.97 -0.73
C GLY A 285 -5.98 3.78 -1.72
N MET A 286 -4.89 3.20 -2.23
CA MET A 286 -4.01 3.86 -3.22
C MET A 286 -4.78 4.48 -4.38
N VAL A 287 -5.80 3.79 -4.90
CA VAL A 287 -6.63 4.30 -6.01
C VAL A 287 -7.41 5.59 -5.64
N LEU A 288 -7.71 5.81 -4.34
CA LEU A 288 -8.30 7.06 -3.88
C LEU A 288 -7.26 8.18 -3.87
N MET A 289 -6.01 7.86 -3.48
CA MET A 289 -4.90 8.81 -3.54
C MET A 289 -4.61 9.25 -4.98
N GLU A 290 -4.62 8.31 -5.92
CA GLU A 290 -4.46 8.58 -7.35
C GLU A 290 -5.57 9.51 -7.86
N ALA A 291 -6.83 9.27 -7.46
CA ALA A 291 -7.97 10.14 -7.78
C ALA A 291 -7.83 11.52 -7.14
N MET A 292 -7.42 11.60 -5.87
CA MET A 292 -7.19 12.87 -5.18
C MET A 292 -6.08 13.68 -5.85
N ALA A 293 -4.95 13.06 -6.16
CA ALA A 293 -3.81 13.71 -6.81
C ALA A 293 -4.18 14.32 -8.17
N THR A 294 -5.08 13.66 -8.92
CA THR A 294 -5.61 14.16 -10.19
C THR A 294 -6.84 15.08 -10.04
N GLY A 295 -7.18 15.46 -8.81
CA GLY A 295 -8.29 16.41 -8.53
C GLY A 295 -9.67 15.85 -8.84
N LYS A 296 -9.90 14.54 -8.69
CA LYS A 296 -11.21 13.93 -8.96
C LYS A 296 -12.02 13.77 -7.68
N PRO A 297 -13.30 14.19 -7.68
CA PRO A 297 -14.21 13.93 -6.56
C PRO A 297 -14.44 12.42 -6.44
N ILE A 298 -14.55 11.94 -5.22
CA ILE A 298 -14.58 10.51 -4.93
C ILE A 298 -15.96 10.10 -4.43
N VAL A 299 -16.48 8.98 -4.93
CA VAL A 299 -17.56 8.23 -4.27
C VAL A 299 -16.99 6.89 -3.83
N ALA A 300 -16.96 6.64 -2.54
CA ALA A 300 -16.36 5.43 -1.99
C ALA A 300 -17.22 4.81 -0.88
N SER A 301 -16.98 3.53 -0.59
CA SER A 301 -17.61 2.89 0.55
C SER A 301 -17.05 3.42 1.86
N ASP A 302 -17.91 3.60 2.86
CA ASP A 302 -17.52 3.92 4.23
C ASP A 302 -16.98 2.66 4.93
N ILE A 303 -15.68 2.43 4.73
CA ILE A 303 -14.91 1.35 5.34
C ILE A 303 -13.67 1.93 6.01
N PRO A 304 -13.12 1.29 7.07
CA PRO A 304 -12.04 1.88 7.87
C PRO A 304 -10.83 2.37 7.06
N GLY A 305 -10.41 1.63 6.03
CA GLY A 305 -9.27 2.03 5.19
C GLY A 305 -9.55 3.25 4.32
N TYR A 306 -10.79 3.51 3.95
CA TYR A 306 -11.18 4.66 3.14
C TYR A 306 -11.58 5.88 4.00
N ALA A 307 -12.31 5.66 5.08
CA ALA A 307 -12.69 6.69 6.04
C ALA A 307 -11.47 7.33 6.75
N GLY A 308 -10.35 6.60 6.84
CA GLY A 308 -9.08 7.17 7.31
C GLY A 308 -8.42 8.13 6.33
N LEU A 309 -8.81 8.10 5.05
CA LEU A 309 -8.26 8.94 3.99
C LEU A 309 -9.24 10.01 3.50
N ILE A 310 -10.52 9.68 3.36
CA ILE A 310 -11.58 10.56 2.83
C ILE A 310 -12.45 11.06 3.97
N SER A 311 -12.61 12.36 4.07
CA SER A 311 -13.61 13.02 4.93
C SER A 311 -14.90 13.21 4.12
N HIS A 312 -15.99 12.62 4.59
CA HIS A 312 -17.30 12.71 3.91
C HIS A 312 -17.72 14.17 3.70
N GLY A 313 -18.09 14.52 2.47
CA GLY A 313 -18.49 15.88 2.09
C GLY A 313 -17.32 16.83 1.78
N VAL A 314 -16.06 16.43 1.98
CA VAL A 314 -14.87 17.29 1.74
C VAL A 314 -14.15 16.89 0.46
N GLU A 315 -13.51 15.71 0.42
CA GLU A 315 -12.83 15.21 -0.77
C GLU A 315 -13.72 14.27 -1.59
N GLY A 316 -14.83 13.83 -1.01
CA GLY A 316 -15.76 12.89 -1.64
C GLY A 316 -16.93 12.51 -0.75
N LEU A 317 -17.73 11.60 -1.24
CA LEU A 317 -18.89 11.05 -0.56
C LEU A 317 -18.63 9.60 -0.14
N LEU A 318 -18.72 9.33 1.15
CA LEU A 318 -18.67 7.98 1.69
C LEU A 318 -20.09 7.42 1.82
N VAL A 319 -20.31 6.19 1.36
CA VAL A 319 -21.60 5.52 1.37
C VAL A 319 -21.49 4.15 2.03
N LYS A 320 -22.57 3.68 2.62
CA LYS A 320 -22.62 2.34 3.24
C LYS A 320 -22.18 1.27 2.24
N PRO A 321 -21.25 0.38 2.61
CA PRO A 321 -20.81 -0.72 1.74
C PRO A 321 -21.98 -1.60 1.32
N ARG A 322 -21.95 -2.08 0.06
CA ARG A 322 -22.98 -2.96 -0.52
C ARG A 322 -24.35 -2.31 -0.72
N ASP A 323 -24.48 -1.01 -0.59
CA ASP A 323 -25.73 -0.27 -0.82
C ASP A 323 -25.72 0.38 -2.21
N GLU A 324 -26.35 -0.29 -3.18
CA GLU A 324 -26.46 0.20 -4.57
C GLU A 324 -27.29 1.49 -4.67
N LYS A 325 -28.28 1.68 -3.78
CA LYS A 325 -29.14 2.87 -3.80
C LYS A 325 -28.38 4.10 -3.30
N ALA A 326 -27.70 3.97 -2.15
CA ALA A 326 -26.87 5.05 -1.62
C ALA A 326 -25.74 5.41 -2.58
N LEU A 327 -25.09 4.39 -3.19
CA LEU A 327 -24.04 4.59 -4.17
C LEU A 327 -24.56 5.34 -5.41
N ALA A 328 -25.73 4.95 -5.94
CA ALA A 328 -26.37 5.65 -7.06
C ALA A 328 -26.71 7.08 -6.72
N SER A 329 -27.30 7.34 -5.54
CA SER A 329 -27.65 8.69 -5.07
C SER A 329 -26.41 9.59 -4.97
N ALA A 330 -25.31 9.11 -4.40
CA ALA A 330 -24.05 9.85 -4.30
C ALA A 330 -23.45 10.16 -5.68
N LEU A 331 -23.47 9.20 -6.61
CA LEU A 331 -23.04 9.43 -7.99
C LEU A 331 -23.90 10.48 -8.68
N MET A 332 -25.24 10.39 -8.54
CA MET A 332 -26.18 11.33 -9.15
C MET A 332 -26.03 12.75 -8.59
N SER A 333 -25.77 12.93 -7.30
CA SER A 333 -25.53 14.27 -6.72
C SER A 333 -24.30 14.92 -7.36
N LEU A 334 -23.22 14.19 -7.53
CA LEU A 334 -22.01 14.69 -8.20
C LEU A 334 -22.21 14.90 -9.71
N LEU A 335 -23.00 14.07 -10.38
CA LEU A 335 -23.31 14.26 -11.81
C LEU A 335 -24.11 15.55 -12.06
N ARG A 336 -25.02 15.92 -11.15
CA ARG A 336 -25.83 17.15 -11.24
C ARG A 336 -25.05 18.42 -10.96
N ASP A 337 -24.12 18.37 -10.02
CA ASP A 337 -23.45 19.56 -9.48
C ASP A 337 -21.96 19.60 -9.87
N LYS A 338 -21.67 20.37 -10.93
CA LYS A 338 -20.30 20.61 -11.39
C LYS A 338 -19.45 21.32 -10.33
N SER A 339 -20.02 22.33 -9.65
CA SER A 339 -19.30 23.10 -8.63
C SER A 339 -18.91 22.22 -7.45
N MET A 340 -19.79 21.30 -7.02
CA MET A 340 -19.47 20.31 -5.99
C MET A 340 -18.33 19.38 -6.43
N ARG A 341 -18.33 18.90 -7.68
CA ARG A 341 -17.25 18.09 -8.21
C ARG A 341 -15.90 18.83 -8.15
N GLU A 342 -15.86 20.06 -8.64
CA GLU A 342 -14.65 20.88 -8.67
C GLU A 342 -14.12 21.15 -7.26
N LYS A 343 -14.97 21.59 -6.34
CA LYS A 343 -14.59 21.86 -4.95
C LYS A 343 -14.03 20.62 -4.23
N MET A 344 -14.68 19.47 -4.39
CA MET A 344 -14.20 18.21 -3.80
C MET A 344 -12.88 17.76 -4.42
N GLY A 345 -12.74 17.90 -5.74
CA GLY A 345 -11.52 17.59 -6.46
C GLY A 345 -10.34 18.45 -6.00
N GLU A 346 -10.54 19.76 -5.85
CA GLU A 346 -9.52 20.69 -5.34
C GLU A 346 -9.09 20.35 -3.90
N LYS A 347 -10.05 20.06 -3.02
CA LYS A 347 -9.75 19.62 -1.65
C LYS A 347 -8.94 18.32 -1.65
N GLY A 348 -9.34 17.36 -2.49
CA GLY A 348 -8.59 16.12 -2.68
C GLY A 348 -7.16 16.38 -3.15
N LYS A 349 -6.98 17.21 -4.17
CA LYS A 349 -5.66 17.56 -4.73
C LYS A 349 -4.76 18.25 -3.70
N LEU A 350 -5.33 19.14 -2.88
CA LEU A 350 -4.59 19.78 -1.79
C LEU A 350 -4.12 18.76 -0.75
N LYS A 351 -5.03 17.90 -0.27
CA LYS A 351 -4.73 16.87 0.72
C LYS A 351 -3.71 15.83 0.21
N ALA A 352 -3.72 15.50 -1.09
CA ALA A 352 -2.78 14.56 -1.67
C ALA A 352 -1.31 15.01 -1.53
N LYS A 353 -1.04 16.31 -1.41
CA LYS A 353 0.32 16.84 -1.20
C LYS A 353 0.97 16.34 0.09
N ASP A 354 0.18 16.15 1.15
CA ASP A 354 0.66 15.65 2.45
C ASP A 354 1.12 14.18 2.40
N TYR A 355 0.83 13.52 1.29
CA TYR A 355 1.13 12.12 1.00
C TYR A 355 2.14 11.97 -0.16
N SER A 356 2.85 13.03 -0.56
CA SER A 356 3.91 12.87 -1.57
C SER A 356 4.98 11.87 -1.09
N TRP A 357 5.65 11.20 -2.02
CA TRP A 357 6.72 10.28 -1.65
C TRP A 357 7.87 10.96 -0.93
N GLU A 358 8.15 12.25 -1.25
CA GLU A 358 9.13 13.07 -0.54
C GLU A 358 8.78 13.17 0.95
N MET A 359 7.51 13.53 1.26
CA MET A 359 7.04 13.67 2.64
C MET A 359 7.03 12.33 3.38
N VAL A 360 6.64 11.26 2.70
CA VAL A 360 6.60 9.90 3.31
C VAL A 360 8.02 9.41 3.58
N ALA A 361 8.94 9.53 2.61
CA ALA A 361 10.33 9.14 2.78
C ALA A 361 11.00 9.93 3.91
N GLN A 362 10.75 11.24 3.98
CA GLN A 362 11.22 12.10 5.06
C GLN A 362 10.75 11.58 6.44
N LYS A 363 9.46 11.29 6.61
CA LYS A 363 8.90 10.75 7.87
C LYS A 363 9.52 9.39 8.25
N VAL A 364 9.80 8.53 7.28
CA VAL A 364 10.47 7.24 7.55
C VAL A 364 11.91 7.49 8.01
N MET A 365 12.64 8.41 7.37
CA MET A 365 14.01 8.76 7.77
C MET A 365 14.07 9.38 9.17
N GLU A 366 13.16 10.28 9.50
CA GLU A 366 13.03 10.86 10.85
C GLU A 366 12.78 9.77 11.90
N TYR A 367 11.94 8.79 11.55
CA TYR A 367 11.68 7.65 12.43
C TYR A 367 12.92 6.78 12.66
N TYR A 368 13.71 6.49 11.61
CA TYR A 368 14.99 5.79 11.77
C TYR A 368 15.96 6.56 12.67
N GLN A 369 16.12 7.85 12.45
CA GLN A 369 17.01 8.71 13.25
C GLN A 369 16.61 8.72 14.73
N LYS A 370 15.29 8.84 15.03
CA LYS A 370 14.77 8.76 16.39
C LYS A 370 15.10 7.42 17.07
N LEU A 371 14.95 6.31 16.36
CA LEU A 371 15.24 4.99 16.88
C LEU A 371 16.76 4.79 17.14
N LEU A 372 17.62 5.26 16.22
CA LEU A 372 19.07 5.21 16.37
C LEU A 372 19.54 6.02 17.58
N GLN A 373 19.01 7.24 17.77
CA GLN A 373 19.30 8.08 18.94
C GLN A 373 18.87 7.41 20.24
N SER A 374 17.72 6.74 20.26
CA SER A 374 17.25 6.00 21.44
C SER A 374 18.17 4.84 21.79
N ARG A 375 18.70 4.11 20.81
CA ARG A 375 19.69 3.04 21.00
C ARG A 375 21.00 3.55 21.59
N THR A 376 21.55 4.64 21.05
CA THR A 376 22.80 5.23 21.56
C THR A 376 22.63 5.82 22.96
N GLY A 377 21.49 6.43 23.26
CA GLY A 377 21.18 6.94 24.60
C GLY A 377 21.05 5.84 25.67
N VAL A 378 20.54 4.66 25.32
CA VAL A 378 20.47 3.49 26.21
C VAL A 378 21.89 2.93 26.47
N VAL A 379 22.69 2.77 25.41
CA VAL A 379 24.07 2.29 25.51
C VAL A 379 24.92 3.21 26.41
N ASN A 380 24.78 4.53 26.26
CA ASN A 380 25.51 5.49 27.10
C ASN A 380 25.06 5.43 28.56
N LYS A 381 23.79 5.15 28.86
CA LYS A 381 23.31 4.95 30.24
C LYS A 381 23.81 3.64 30.87
N GLU A 382 23.84 2.56 30.09
CA GLU A 382 24.37 1.27 30.55
C GLU A 382 25.88 1.34 30.82
N ILE A 383 26.66 2.01 29.98
CA ILE A 383 28.10 2.25 30.18
C ILE A 383 28.31 3.13 31.40
N ALA A 384 27.52 4.20 31.58
CA ALA A 384 27.63 5.06 32.76
C ALA A 384 27.27 4.33 34.07
N CYS A 385 26.27 3.45 34.05
CA CYS A 385 25.95 2.59 35.22
C CYS A 385 27.06 1.57 35.53
N ALA A 386 27.64 0.95 34.50
CA ALA A 386 28.73 -0.02 34.67
C ALA A 386 30.01 0.64 35.21
N CYS A 387 30.29 1.88 34.83
CA CYS A 387 31.43 2.65 35.35
C CYS A 387 31.22 3.13 36.78
N GLN A 388 29.98 3.30 37.26
CA GLN A 388 29.69 3.68 38.65
C GLN A 388 29.71 2.46 39.64
N GLY A 389 29.57 1.24 39.11
CA GLY A 389 29.61 0.00 39.92
C GLY A 389 31.01 -0.53 40.27
N SER A 390 32.09 0.06 39.75
CA SER A 390 33.47 -0.45 39.92
C SER A 390 34.31 0.31 40.94
N SER A 391 33.75 1.20 41.74
CA SER A 391 34.46 1.80 42.87
C SER A 391 34.29 0.92 44.12
N HIS A 392 35.12 -0.11 44.27
CA HIS A 392 35.37 -0.73 45.55
C HIS A 392 36.13 0.26 46.45
N PRO A 393 35.69 0.55 47.67
CA PRO A 393 36.54 1.17 48.67
C PRO A 393 37.53 0.12 49.11
N GLY A 394 38.81 0.41 48.90
CA GLY A 394 39.91 -0.41 49.40
C GLY A 394 39.82 -0.62 50.89
N ALA A 395 40.11 -1.83 51.29
CA ALA A 395 40.37 -2.20 52.67
C ALA A 395 41.57 -1.42 53.22
N ALA A 396 41.36 -0.77 54.34
CA ALA A 396 42.44 -0.37 55.20
C ALA A 396 42.09 -0.83 56.59
N TYR A 397 42.97 -1.78 57.12
CA TYR A 397 43.20 -2.26 58.48
C TYR A 397 42.05 -2.77 59.33
#